data_d6bad6e0199ea276fab803a39c682c71
#
_entry.id   d6bad6e0199ea276fab803a39c682c71
#
_cell.length_a   1.000
_cell.length_b   1.000
_cell.length_c   1.000
_cell.angle_alpha   90.00
_cell.angle_beta   90.00
_cell.angle_gamma   90.00
#
_symmetry.space_group_name_H-M   'P 1'
#
loop_
_entity.id
_entity.type
_entity.pdbx_description
1 polymer ?
#
loop_
_entity_poly.entity_id
_entity_poly.type
_entity_poly.pdbx_seq_one_letter_code
_entity_poly.pdbx_strand_id
1 'polypeptide(L)'
;VSKSNVQERNEARLTTFFNTLLEELDGIGSLATGAQRQVQRARKRARFLREDLRPKAIADFLAINQKVGELQKSNPPSLASDPRVIGNARYFITTVLERYTSSWDEEAIQTPLEMSYLYSNWRFGPGASNGVKGTHTAEKIWQDMTCTALCEPLVRKLRRTNPYFVARDSRLGVSGTTRVEGSKLTTVPKNEDTERTIAIEPSGNMCLQLAAGMYLEGALKHIGLDIRNQQPKNVAMAKRGSSDGSVATLDLKSASDMISIDLVRALMPGEWFDLLMKLRSPTITIPSDGKGEDAGIQVELHMISTMGNGFTFPLMTLLIVALIYGFRTTRGGPSLYVDWANTCVFGDDIIIPVHEYTGFVDVLTKAGLVVNLDKSYCDGAFRESCGGDFLNGVDVTPFYVKSLAVEPDVYVVINQVMSWSARESIPLYTTLALLRTYIDGKVHLVPEWLNPDQGVLTSGCPKRFTYLTLEHEKKPLPKEAEPFSMPLACGGYFCPSQGGRSSVGDGLFYVPRSNKLPRVRVRRSRLPQGFLDGWDPGYRSQRDAAWVASMTAIQFSV
;
A
#
# COMPACT_ATOMS: atom_id res chain seq x y z
N VAL A 1 4.02 -30.03 9.94
CA VAL A 1 2.63 -29.60 10.27
C VAL A 1 1.97 -29.22 8.95
N SER A 2 0.84 -29.83 8.59
CA SER A 2 0.13 -29.49 7.35
C SER A 2 -0.38 -28.03 7.41
N LYS A 3 -0.52 -27.37 6.25
CA LYS A 3 -1.07 -26.00 6.20
C LYS A 3 -2.46 -25.90 6.85
N SER A 4 -3.26 -26.95 6.73
CA SER A 4 -4.58 -27.10 7.35
C SER A 4 -4.51 -26.97 8.88
N ASN A 5 -3.62 -27.72 9.55
CA ASN A 5 -3.52 -27.71 11.01
C ASN A 5 -3.06 -26.36 11.59
N VAL A 6 -2.24 -25.60 10.84
CA VAL A 6 -1.82 -24.23 11.25
C VAL A 6 -3.00 -23.27 11.18
N GLN A 7 -3.82 -23.42 10.17
CA GLN A 7 -4.96 -22.56 9.92
C GLN A 7 -6.09 -22.79 10.93
N GLU A 8 -6.41 -24.06 11.21
CA GLU A 8 -7.38 -24.45 12.25
C GLU A 8 -6.96 -23.97 13.65
N ARG A 9 -5.67 -24.12 13.98
CA ARG A 9 -5.11 -23.60 15.24
C ARG A 9 -5.22 -22.07 15.33
N ASN A 10 -4.96 -21.36 14.23
CA ASN A 10 -5.11 -19.92 14.18
C ASN A 10 -6.54 -19.47 14.48
N GLU A 11 -7.51 -20.12 13.86
CA GLU A 11 -8.93 -19.82 14.05
C GLU A 11 -9.39 -20.07 15.50
N ALA A 12 -9.04 -21.22 16.05
CA ALA A 12 -9.36 -21.54 17.44
C ALA A 12 -8.77 -20.49 18.41
N ARG A 13 -7.51 -20.10 18.21
CA ARG A 13 -6.85 -19.08 19.02
C ARG A 13 -7.47 -17.68 18.86
N LEU A 14 -7.81 -17.28 17.64
CA LEU A 14 -8.49 -16.00 17.37
C LEU A 14 -9.88 -15.96 18.02
N THR A 15 -10.65 -17.02 17.88
CA THR A 15 -11.99 -17.12 18.47
C THR A 15 -11.90 -17.02 19.99
N THR A 16 -11.04 -17.81 20.62
CA THR A 16 -10.84 -17.77 22.08
C THR A 16 -10.36 -16.39 22.53
N PHE A 17 -9.39 -15.80 21.83
CA PHE A 17 -8.88 -14.47 22.15
C PHE A 17 -9.97 -13.38 22.15
N PHE A 18 -10.74 -13.29 21.06
CA PHE A 18 -11.78 -12.25 20.97
C PHE A 18 -12.93 -12.48 21.96
N ASN A 19 -13.30 -13.73 22.23
CA ASN A 19 -14.32 -14.02 23.23
C ASN A 19 -13.84 -13.65 24.63
N THR A 20 -12.64 -14.06 25.03
CA THR A 20 -12.05 -13.71 26.33
C THR A 20 -11.92 -12.19 26.50
N LEU A 21 -11.49 -11.49 25.47
CA LEU A 21 -11.37 -10.03 25.50
C LEU A 21 -12.75 -9.34 25.66
N LEU A 22 -13.76 -9.80 24.95
CA LEU A 22 -15.12 -9.25 25.08
C LEU A 22 -15.73 -9.55 26.44
N GLU A 23 -15.56 -10.77 26.97
CA GLU A 23 -16.00 -11.16 28.32
C GLU A 23 -15.31 -10.31 29.41
N GLU A 24 -14.00 -10.07 29.27
CA GLU A 24 -13.26 -9.22 30.21
C GLU A 24 -13.75 -7.77 30.15
N LEU A 25 -14.08 -7.24 28.97
CA LEU A 25 -14.67 -5.90 28.81
C LEU A 25 -16.10 -5.82 29.34
N ASP A 26 -16.92 -6.86 29.16
CA ASP A 26 -18.28 -6.94 29.70
C ASP A 26 -18.25 -6.88 31.24
N GLY A 27 -17.26 -7.50 31.85
CA GLY A 27 -17.04 -7.43 33.31
C GLY A 27 -16.71 -6.03 33.85
N ILE A 28 -16.21 -5.13 33.00
CA ILE A 28 -15.90 -3.73 33.36
C ILE A 28 -17.15 -2.81 33.25
N GLY A 29 -18.17 -3.26 32.54
CA GLY A 29 -19.47 -2.58 32.43
C GLY A 29 -19.48 -1.39 31.45
N SER A 30 -20.31 -0.38 31.73
CA SER A 30 -20.62 0.74 30.83
C SER A 30 -19.42 1.58 30.41
N LEU A 31 -18.35 1.60 31.22
CA LEU A 31 -17.10 2.30 30.90
C LEU A 31 -16.39 1.72 29.65
N ALA A 32 -16.66 0.45 29.32
CA ALA A 32 -16.02 -0.26 28.22
C ALA A 32 -16.82 -0.24 26.90
N THR A 33 -17.98 0.43 26.82
CA THR A 33 -18.84 0.40 25.61
C THR A 33 -18.13 0.88 24.35
N GLY A 34 -17.30 1.91 24.44
CA GLY A 34 -16.46 2.38 23.33
C GLY A 34 -15.40 1.36 22.93
N ALA A 35 -14.75 0.75 23.92
CA ALA A 35 -13.75 -0.29 23.75
C ALA A 35 -14.33 -1.54 23.10
N GLN A 36 -15.51 -1.99 23.48
CA GLN A 36 -16.20 -3.13 22.87
C GLN A 36 -16.43 -2.92 21.36
N ARG A 37 -16.85 -1.72 20.95
CA ARG A 37 -17.01 -1.38 19.52
C ARG A 37 -15.68 -1.45 18.78
N GLN A 38 -14.58 -0.98 19.38
CA GLN A 38 -13.24 -1.07 18.81
C GLN A 38 -12.82 -2.54 18.64
N VAL A 39 -13.07 -3.39 19.64
CA VAL A 39 -12.76 -4.84 19.58
C VAL A 39 -13.59 -5.53 18.50
N GLN A 40 -14.86 -5.22 18.35
CA GLN A 40 -15.70 -5.76 17.27
C GLN A 40 -15.15 -5.36 15.89
N ARG A 41 -14.67 -4.12 15.72
CA ARG A 41 -14.02 -3.68 14.49
C ARG A 41 -12.68 -4.40 14.26
N ALA A 42 -11.90 -4.63 15.31
CA ALA A 42 -10.65 -5.39 15.23
C ALA A 42 -10.93 -6.84 14.83
N ARG A 43 -11.97 -7.48 15.39
CA ARG A 43 -12.39 -8.83 15.05
C ARG A 43 -12.71 -8.98 13.57
N LYS A 44 -13.43 -8.04 12.97
CA LYS A 44 -13.75 -8.04 11.53
C LYS A 44 -12.51 -8.04 10.62
N ARG A 45 -11.37 -7.56 11.13
CA ARG A 45 -10.10 -7.52 10.38
C ARG A 45 -9.23 -8.75 10.57
N ALA A 46 -9.58 -9.65 11.51
CA ALA A 46 -8.83 -10.87 11.78
C ALA A 46 -9.02 -11.91 10.67
N ARG A 47 -8.01 -12.76 10.48
CA ARG A 47 -8.06 -13.83 9.47
C ARG A 47 -8.63 -15.11 10.05
N PHE A 48 -9.93 -15.19 10.10
CA PHE A 48 -10.62 -16.45 10.38
C PHE A 48 -10.61 -17.37 9.15
N LEU A 49 -10.75 -18.68 9.35
CA LEU A 49 -11.06 -19.63 8.28
C LEU A 49 -12.45 -19.33 7.72
N ARG A 50 -12.55 -19.24 6.41
CA ARG A 50 -13.80 -18.83 5.79
C ARG A 50 -14.05 -19.57 4.51
N GLU A 51 -15.29 -19.49 4.09
CA GLU A 51 -15.68 -19.80 2.72
C GLU A 51 -14.77 -19.10 1.73
N ASP A 52 -14.57 -19.71 0.58
CA ASP A 52 -13.78 -19.13 -0.50
C ASP A 52 -14.49 -17.89 -1.04
N LEU A 53 -14.02 -16.71 -0.64
CA LEU A 53 -14.59 -15.41 -1.06
C LEU A 53 -14.11 -14.98 -2.45
N ARG A 54 -13.22 -15.73 -3.10
CA ARG A 54 -12.70 -15.40 -4.43
C ARG A 54 -13.78 -15.29 -5.49
N PRO A 55 -14.77 -16.21 -5.59
CA PRO A 55 -15.83 -16.09 -6.58
C PRO A 55 -16.64 -14.81 -6.43
N LYS A 56 -16.93 -14.40 -5.20
CA LYS A 56 -17.63 -13.15 -4.91
C LYS A 56 -16.78 -11.95 -5.31
N ALA A 57 -15.51 -11.92 -4.94
CA ALA A 57 -14.61 -10.81 -5.29
C ALA A 57 -14.44 -10.66 -6.81
N ILE A 58 -14.38 -11.77 -7.53
CA ILE A 58 -14.32 -11.79 -9.00
C ILE A 58 -15.64 -11.29 -9.60
N ALA A 59 -16.78 -11.75 -9.09
CA ALA A 59 -18.09 -11.29 -9.56
C ALA A 59 -18.29 -9.79 -9.33
N ASP A 60 -17.91 -9.28 -8.16
CA ASP A 60 -17.94 -7.85 -7.84
C ASP A 60 -17.05 -7.03 -8.79
N PHE A 61 -15.84 -7.51 -9.08
CA PHE A 61 -14.94 -6.88 -10.04
C PHE A 61 -15.53 -6.82 -11.45
N LEU A 62 -16.11 -7.92 -11.92
CA LEU A 62 -16.77 -7.98 -13.24
C LEU A 62 -17.96 -7.05 -13.32
N ALA A 63 -18.79 -6.99 -12.29
CA ALA A 63 -19.93 -6.09 -12.21
C ALA A 63 -19.48 -4.60 -12.27
N ILE A 64 -18.38 -4.26 -11.58
CA ILE A 64 -17.80 -2.92 -11.63
C ILE A 64 -17.29 -2.62 -13.04
N ASN A 65 -16.52 -3.54 -13.66
CA ASN A 65 -16.02 -3.36 -15.02
C ASN A 65 -17.16 -3.14 -16.04
N GLN A 66 -18.22 -3.95 -15.94
CA GLN A 66 -19.41 -3.80 -16.77
C GLN A 66 -20.07 -2.44 -16.54
N LYS A 67 -20.29 -2.04 -15.29
CA LYS A 67 -20.88 -0.75 -14.93
C LYS A 67 -20.08 0.43 -15.51
N VAL A 68 -18.75 0.39 -15.41
CA VAL A 68 -17.89 1.42 -16.01
C VAL A 68 -18.05 1.46 -17.52
N GLY A 69 -18.13 0.31 -18.20
CA GLY A 69 -18.37 0.22 -19.64
C GLY A 69 -19.75 0.77 -20.05
N GLU A 70 -20.78 0.50 -19.27
CA GLU A 70 -22.13 1.02 -19.51
C GLU A 70 -22.20 2.54 -19.31
N LEU A 71 -21.56 3.07 -18.27
CA LEU A 71 -21.46 4.51 -18.04
C LEU A 71 -20.75 5.23 -19.19
N GLN A 72 -19.72 4.65 -19.77
CA GLN A 72 -19.01 5.20 -20.93
C GLN A 72 -19.91 5.28 -22.18
N LYS A 73 -20.79 4.30 -22.36
CA LYS A 73 -21.69 4.25 -23.53
C LYS A 73 -22.89 5.18 -23.40
N SER A 74 -23.52 5.20 -22.22
CA SER A 74 -24.78 5.88 -22.00
C SER A 74 -24.62 7.35 -21.59
N ASN A 75 -23.64 7.64 -20.76
CA ASN A 75 -23.36 8.98 -20.23
C ASN A 75 -21.92 9.04 -19.73
N PRO A 76 -20.95 9.34 -20.61
CA PRO A 76 -19.56 9.43 -20.19
C PRO A 76 -19.40 10.39 -19.00
N PRO A 77 -18.62 10.06 -17.97
CA PRO A 77 -18.43 10.90 -16.78
C PRO A 77 -18.00 12.34 -17.11
N SER A 78 -17.22 12.51 -18.16
CA SER A 78 -16.80 13.83 -18.67
C SER A 78 -17.97 14.69 -19.15
N LEU A 79 -19.06 14.08 -19.64
CA LEU A 79 -20.26 14.79 -20.12
C LEU A 79 -21.28 15.01 -19.00
N ALA A 80 -21.28 14.19 -17.96
CA ALA A 80 -22.15 14.36 -16.79
C ALA A 80 -21.68 15.48 -15.87
N SER A 81 -20.39 15.78 -15.87
CA SER A 81 -19.78 16.82 -15.04
C SER A 81 -19.95 18.22 -15.65
N ASP A 82 -19.92 19.26 -14.80
CA ASP A 82 -19.85 20.65 -15.29
C ASP A 82 -18.59 20.81 -16.16
N PRO A 83 -18.75 21.23 -17.46
CA PRO A 83 -17.59 21.37 -18.36
C PRO A 83 -16.52 22.32 -17.83
N ARG A 84 -16.92 23.32 -17.01
CA ARG A 84 -15.96 24.26 -16.39
C ARG A 84 -15.10 23.54 -15.33
N VAL A 85 -15.69 22.65 -14.53
CA VAL A 85 -14.96 21.85 -13.55
C VAL A 85 -13.94 20.96 -14.26
N ILE A 86 -14.35 20.27 -15.31
CA ILE A 86 -13.46 19.39 -16.10
C ILE A 86 -12.38 20.21 -16.82
N GLY A 87 -12.74 21.34 -17.43
CA GLY A 87 -11.78 22.23 -18.11
C GLY A 87 -10.73 22.78 -17.16
N ASN A 88 -11.14 23.26 -15.98
CA ASN A 88 -10.21 23.76 -14.95
C ASN A 88 -9.35 22.62 -14.38
N ALA A 89 -9.91 21.44 -14.15
CA ALA A 89 -9.17 20.28 -13.69
C ALA A 89 -8.09 19.83 -14.72
N ARG A 90 -8.45 19.78 -16.00
CA ARG A 90 -7.51 19.50 -17.09
C ARG A 90 -6.40 20.55 -17.17
N TYR A 91 -6.76 21.84 -17.09
CA TYR A 91 -5.78 22.93 -17.07
C TYR A 91 -4.81 22.78 -15.89
N PHE A 92 -5.33 22.44 -14.72
CA PHE A 92 -4.48 22.20 -13.55
C PHE A 92 -3.48 21.06 -13.79
N ILE A 93 -3.94 19.89 -14.26
CA ILE A 93 -3.05 18.76 -14.54
C ILE A 93 -1.98 19.13 -15.56
N THR A 94 -2.39 19.76 -16.67
CA THR A 94 -1.46 20.19 -17.73
C THR A 94 -0.38 21.09 -17.14
N THR A 95 -0.78 22.14 -16.40
CA THR A 95 0.16 23.06 -15.78
C THR A 95 1.09 22.41 -14.75
N VAL A 96 0.55 21.47 -13.95
CA VAL A 96 1.37 20.75 -12.94
C VAL A 96 2.43 19.89 -13.62
N LEU A 97 2.06 19.17 -14.68
CA LEU A 97 3.00 18.31 -15.41
C LEU A 97 4.04 19.12 -16.17
N GLU A 98 3.65 20.21 -16.83
CA GLU A 98 4.57 21.11 -17.54
C GLU A 98 5.57 21.76 -16.58
N ARG A 99 5.09 22.29 -15.44
CA ARG A 99 5.97 22.91 -14.42
C ARG A 99 6.94 21.93 -13.81
N TYR A 100 6.51 20.69 -13.59
CA TYR A 100 7.38 19.65 -13.08
C TYR A 100 8.46 19.28 -14.09
N THR A 101 8.13 19.15 -15.37
CA THR A 101 9.10 18.91 -16.43
C THR A 101 10.12 20.06 -16.53
N SER A 102 9.67 21.30 -16.54
CA SER A 102 10.55 22.47 -16.64
C SER A 102 11.44 22.72 -15.42
N SER A 103 11.15 22.09 -14.28
CA SER A 103 11.99 22.18 -13.10
C SER A 103 13.29 21.38 -13.17
N TRP A 104 13.49 20.57 -14.21
CA TRP A 104 14.65 19.68 -14.34
C TRP A 104 15.76 20.21 -15.24
N ASP A 105 15.40 21.05 -16.22
CA ASP A 105 16.38 21.60 -17.14
C ASP A 105 15.86 22.87 -17.81
N GLU A 106 16.59 23.95 -17.78
CA GLU A 106 16.21 25.19 -18.46
C GLU A 106 16.22 25.04 -20.00
N GLU A 107 16.90 24.02 -20.54
CA GLU A 107 16.97 23.71 -21.97
C GLU A 107 15.91 22.69 -22.45
N ALA A 108 15.21 22.00 -21.55
CA ALA A 108 14.29 20.88 -21.88
C ALA A 108 12.86 21.33 -22.27
N ILE A 109 12.66 22.53 -22.72
CA ILE A 109 11.34 23.18 -22.92
C ILE A 109 10.51 22.58 -24.10
N GLN A 110 10.97 21.54 -24.78
CA GLN A 110 10.31 21.15 -26.04
C GLN A 110 9.46 19.87 -26.04
N THR A 111 9.43 19.08 -24.97
CA THR A 111 8.55 17.90 -24.93
C THR A 111 7.93 17.71 -23.54
N PRO A 112 6.58 17.72 -23.41
CA PRO A 112 5.90 17.65 -22.12
C PRO A 112 6.05 16.31 -21.41
N LEU A 113 6.64 15.31 -22.06
CA LEU A 113 6.94 14.01 -21.50
C LEU A 113 8.31 13.53 -21.98
N GLU A 114 9.29 13.66 -21.12
CA GLU A 114 10.59 13.08 -21.43
C GLU A 114 10.54 11.56 -21.36
N MET A 115 10.45 10.91 -22.52
CA MET A 115 10.60 9.46 -22.63
C MET A 115 11.93 8.98 -22.06
N SER A 116 12.96 9.83 -22.04
CA SER A 116 14.23 9.61 -21.35
C SER A 116 14.03 9.35 -19.87
N TYR A 117 13.11 10.06 -19.20
CA TYR A 117 12.78 9.82 -17.80
C TYR A 117 12.24 8.40 -17.56
N LEU A 118 11.32 7.93 -18.39
CA LEU A 118 10.77 6.58 -18.26
C LEU A 118 11.85 5.51 -18.43
N TYR A 119 12.74 5.72 -19.41
CA TYR A 119 13.84 4.78 -19.67
C TYR A 119 14.97 4.86 -18.65
N SER A 120 15.08 5.95 -17.91
CA SER A 120 16.06 6.09 -16.82
C SER A 120 15.51 5.63 -15.47
N ASN A 121 14.19 5.67 -15.29
CA ASN A 121 13.53 5.35 -14.02
C ASN A 121 12.73 4.04 -14.03
N TRP A 122 12.95 3.18 -15.03
CA TRP A 122 12.35 1.86 -15.06
C TRP A 122 12.74 1.04 -13.82
N ARG A 123 11.86 0.20 -13.34
CA ARG A 123 12.14 -0.73 -12.23
C ARG A 123 11.16 -1.89 -12.25
N PHE A 124 11.58 -3.04 -11.70
CA PHE A 124 10.65 -4.13 -11.45
C PHE A 124 9.90 -3.91 -10.13
N GLY A 125 8.60 -4.14 -10.15
CA GLY A 125 7.78 -4.18 -8.94
C GLY A 125 8.04 -5.44 -8.13
N PRO A 126 7.75 -5.41 -6.80
CA PRO A 126 7.71 -6.61 -5.99
C PRO A 126 6.53 -7.51 -6.39
N GLY A 127 6.59 -8.80 -6.02
CA GLY A 127 5.51 -9.76 -6.27
C GLY A 127 5.54 -10.39 -7.67
N ALA A 128 4.47 -11.08 -8.03
CA ALA A 128 4.35 -11.80 -9.29
C ALA A 128 4.26 -10.86 -10.51
N SER A 129 4.66 -11.34 -11.67
CA SER A 129 4.42 -10.68 -12.96
C SER A 129 3.86 -11.70 -13.95
N ASN A 130 2.89 -11.29 -14.77
CA ASN A 130 2.27 -12.20 -15.74
C ASN A 130 3.29 -12.69 -16.76
N GLY A 131 3.34 -14.00 -16.96
CA GLY A 131 4.25 -14.66 -17.90
C GLY A 131 5.73 -14.76 -17.44
N VAL A 132 6.02 -14.42 -16.17
CA VAL A 132 7.37 -14.51 -15.59
C VAL A 132 7.31 -15.37 -14.32
N LYS A 133 8.25 -16.30 -14.17
CA LYS A 133 8.38 -17.13 -12.97
C LYS A 133 9.11 -16.38 -11.87
N GLY A 134 8.64 -16.55 -10.62
CA GLY A 134 9.23 -15.94 -9.45
C GLY A 134 8.68 -14.56 -9.11
N THR A 135 9.00 -14.11 -7.90
CA THR A 135 8.48 -12.86 -7.31
C THR A 135 9.55 -11.82 -7.02
N HIS A 136 10.82 -12.23 -7.08
CA HIS A 136 11.96 -11.36 -6.81
C HIS A 136 12.46 -10.66 -8.08
N THR A 137 12.93 -9.44 -7.91
CA THR A 137 13.53 -8.64 -9.00
C THR A 137 14.62 -9.40 -9.74
N ALA A 138 15.48 -10.13 -9.02
CA ALA A 138 16.53 -10.94 -9.62
C ALA A 138 16.01 -11.99 -10.59
N GLU A 139 14.94 -12.70 -10.23
CA GLU A 139 14.33 -13.71 -11.11
C GLU A 139 13.73 -13.08 -12.37
N LYS A 140 13.09 -11.92 -12.23
CA LYS A 140 12.49 -11.18 -13.35
C LYS A 140 13.53 -10.65 -14.33
N ILE A 141 14.67 -10.21 -13.83
CA ILE A 141 15.77 -9.69 -14.65
C ILE A 141 16.31 -10.76 -15.61
N TRP A 142 16.37 -12.02 -15.19
CA TRP A 142 16.95 -13.10 -15.98
C TRP A 142 16.01 -13.76 -17.00
N GLN A 143 14.76 -13.39 -17.00
CA GLN A 143 13.75 -13.92 -17.91
C GLN A 143 13.42 -12.91 -19.01
N ASP A 144 12.73 -13.35 -20.05
CA ASP A 144 12.18 -12.45 -21.06
C ASP A 144 11.14 -11.53 -20.41
N MET A 145 11.13 -10.28 -20.85
CA MET A 145 10.11 -9.34 -20.40
C MET A 145 8.81 -9.61 -21.15
N THR A 146 7.75 -9.84 -20.41
CA THR A 146 6.41 -9.94 -20.97
C THR A 146 5.80 -8.56 -21.15
N CYS A 147 5.09 -8.33 -22.24
CA CYS A 147 4.44 -7.05 -22.51
C CYS A 147 3.22 -7.20 -23.43
N THR A 148 2.29 -6.24 -23.31
CA THR A 148 1.16 -6.12 -24.24
C THR A 148 1.61 -5.55 -25.58
N ALA A 149 0.83 -5.79 -26.63
CA ALA A 149 1.16 -5.35 -27.99
C ALA A 149 1.46 -3.84 -28.09
N LEU A 150 0.66 -3.00 -27.42
CA LEU A 150 0.86 -1.54 -27.41
C LEU A 150 2.10 -1.09 -26.63
N CYS A 151 2.48 -1.82 -25.57
CA CYS A 151 3.65 -1.52 -24.76
C CYS A 151 4.95 -2.04 -25.37
N GLU A 152 4.89 -3.06 -26.22
CA GLU A 152 6.06 -3.74 -26.77
C GLU A 152 7.09 -2.81 -27.44
N PRO A 153 6.72 -1.82 -28.26
CA PRO A 153 7.70 -0.90 -28.85
C PRO A 153 8.52 -0.15 -27.79
N LEU A 154 7.88 0.26 -26.69
CA LEU A 154 8.53 0.96 -25.59
C LEU A 154 9.49 0.04 -24.83
N VAL A 155 9.06 -1.19 -24.53
CA VAL A 155 9.89 -2.20 -23.86
C VAL A 155 11.09 -2.59 -24.73
N ARG A 156 10.89 -2.78 -26.03
CA ARG A 156 11.99 -3.05 -26.97
C ARG A 156 13.00 -1.90 -27.04
N LYS A 157 12.52 -0.64 -27.03
CA LYS A 157 13.40 0.53 -26.99
C LYS A 157 14.19 0.55 -25.68
N LEU A 158 13.56 0.38 -24.52
CA LEU A 158 14.24 0.27 -23.25
C LEU A 158 15.36 -0.78 -23.29
N ARG A 159 15.08 -1.98 -23.78
CA ARG A 159 16.07 -3.07 -23.84
C ARG A 159 17.25 -2.77 -24.75
N ARG A 160 17.02 -2.09 -25.88
CA ARG A 160 18.07 -1.76 -26.85
C ARG A 160 18.94 -0.58 -26.43
N THR A 161 18.39 0.36 -25.65
CA THR A 161 19.10 1.58 -25.27
C THR A 161 19.71 1.51 -23.87
N ASN A 162 19.19 0.65 -23.01
CA ASN A 162 19.73 0.50 -21.67
C ASN A 162 20.94 -0.45 -21.66
N PRO A 163 22.14 0.02 -21.29
CA PRO A 163 23.37 -0.78 -21.34
C PRO A 163 23.30 -2.08 -20.56
N TYR A 164 22.52 -2.08 -19.48
CA TYR A 164 22.32 -3.25 -18.65
C TYR A 164 21.62 -4.38 -19.41
N PHE A 165 20.49 -4.09 -20.08
CA PHE A 165 19.78 -5.11 -20.86
C PHE A 165 20.60 -5.56 -22.06
N VAL A 166 21.32 -4.65 -22.71
CA VAL A 166 22.23 -5.00 -23.83
C VAL A 166 23.30 -5.98 -23.38
N ALA A 167 23.98 -5.70 -22.26
CA ALA A 167 25.00 -6.58 -21.71
C ALA A 167 24.41 -7.94 -21.25
N ARG A 168 23.24 -7.92 -20.62
CA ARG A 168 22.53 -9.13 -20.21
C ARG A 168 22.16 -10.00 -21.41
N ASP A 169 21.54 -9.41 -22.41
CA ASP A 169 21.03 -10.12 -23.56
C ASP A 169 22.19 -10.75 -24.39
N SER A 170 23.28 -10.03 -24.54
CA SER A 170 24.51 -10.58 -25.15
C SER A 170 25.09 -11.77 -24.40
N ARG A 171 25.09 -11.70 -23.06
CA ARG A 171 25.65 -12.77 -22.22
C ARG A 171 24.77 -14.02 -22.15
N LEU A 172 23.45 -13.84 -22.15
CA LEU A 172 22.50 -14.95 -22.02
C LEU A 172 22.06 -15.55 -23.35
N GLY A 173 22.38 -14.91 -24.46
CA GLY A 173 21.84 -15.27 -25.76
C GLY A 173 20.31 -15.09 -25.85
N VAL A 174 19.75 -14.29 -24.96
CA VAL A 174 18.31 -14.04 -24.84
C VAL A 174 18.03 -12.66 -25.42
N SER A 175 17.18 -12.58 -26.42
CA SER A 175 16.84 -11.30 -27.05
C SER A 175 15.36 -11.02 -27.09
N GLY A 176 14.58 -11.52 -26.13
CA GLY A 176 13.14 -11.59 -26.29
C GLY A 176 12.33 -10.65 -25.40
N THR A 177 11.31 -10.10 -26.00
CA THR A 177 10.07 -9.73 -25.35
C THR A 177 9.03 -10.75 -25.72
N THR A 178 8.27 -11.25 -24.75
CA THR A 178 7.15 -12.17 -25.01
C THR A 178 5.86 -11.37 -24.96
N ARG A 179 5.05 -11.45 -26.00
CA ARG A 179 3.73 -10.82 -26.02
C ARG A 179 2.76 -11.61 -25.15
N VAL A 180 1.96 -10.86 -24.39
CA VAL A 180 0.80 -11.36 -23.63
C VAL A 180 -0.37 -10.43 -23.88
N GLU A 181 -1.59 -10.93 -23.75
CA GLU A 181 -2.80 -10.16 -24.06
C GLU A 181 -3.06 -9.06 -23.00
N GLY A 182 -2.69 -9.32 -21.76
CA GLY A 182 -2.89 -8.35 -20.67
C GLY A 182 -2.43 -8.87 -19.33
N SER A 183 -3.05 -8.40 -18.28
CA SER A 183 -2.82 -8.82 -16.90
C SER A 183 -3.55 -10.12 -16.56
N LYS A 184 -3.25 -10.70 -15.39
CA LYS A 184 -3.92 -11.88 -14.83
C LYS A 184 -4.54 -11.52 -13.50
N LEU A 185 -5.80 -11.89 -13.28
CA LEU A 185 -6.50 -11.63 -12.02
C LEU A 185 -6.04 -12.59 -10.94
N THR A 186 -5.82 -12.05 -9.75
CA THR A 186 -5.69 -12.81 -8.51
C THR A 186 -6.43 -12.10 -7.40
N THR A 187 -6.66 -12.79 -6.29
CA THR A 187 -7.30 -12.20 -5.12
C THR A 187 -6.41 -12.33 -3.90
N VAL A 188 -6.54 -11.37 -2.99
CA VAL A 188 -5.88 -11.38 -1.68
C VAL A 188 -6.87 -11.05 -0.59
N PRO A 189 -6.80 -11.72 0.57
CA PRO A 189 -7.67 -11.43 1.70
C PRO A 189 -7.56 -9.97 2.15
N LYS A 190 -8.69 -9.27 2.29
CA LYS A 190 -8.79 -7.92 2.84
C LYS A 190 -9.23 -7.93 4.29
N ASN A 191 -10.39 -8.50 4.52
CA ASN A 191 -11.00 -8.69 5.83
C ASN A 191 -11.80 -10.00 5.81
N GLU A 192 -12.66 -10.17 6.80
CA GLU A 192 -13.45 -11.38 6.94
C GLU A 192 -14.51 -11.56 5.86
N ASP A 193 -15.02 -10.54 5.28
CA ASP A 193 -16.17 -10.58 4.38
C ASP A 193 -15.78 -10.38 2.92
N THR A 194 -14.52 -9.97 2.66
CA THR A 194 -14.10 -9.56 1.33
C THR A 194 -12.65 -9.91 1.01
N GLU A 195 -12.42 -10.29 -0.24
CA GLU A 195 -11.09 -10.31 -0.87
C GLU A 195 -10.92 -9.10 -1.80
N ARG A 196 -9.67 -8.71 -2.02
CA ARG A 196 -9.31 -7.71 -3.02
C ARG A 196 -8.86 -8.40 -4.28
N THR A 197 -9.36 -7.95 -5.41
CA THR A 197 -8.84 -8.32 -6.72
C THR A 197 -7.56 -7.54 -7.01
N ILE A 198 -6.55 -8.21 -7.54
CA ILE A 198 -5.28 -7.62 -7.95
C ILE A 198 -4.95 -8.09 -9.36
N ALA A 199 -4.59 -7.16 -10.23
CA ALA A 199 -4.04 -7.48 -11.54
C ALA A 199 -2.53 -7.77 -11.43
N ILE A 200 -2.14 -8.94 -11.85
CA ILE A 200 -0.73 -9.31 -12.04
C ILE A 200 -0.34 -8.80 -13.43
N GLU A 201 0.33 -7.66 -13.48
CA GLU A 201 0.73 -7.02 -14.72
C GLU A 201 1.89 -7.75 -15.43
N PRO A 202 1.99 -7.66 -16.76
CA PRO A 202 3.18 -8.12 -17.50
C PRO A 202 4.43 -7.37 -17.02
N SER A 203 5.57 -8.03 -16.95
CA SER A 203 6.79 -7.46 -16.34
C SER A 203 7.30 -6.21 -17.05
N GLY A 204 7.20 -6.15 -18.38
CA GLY A 204 7.58 -4.99 -19.17
C GLY A 204 6.61 -3.81 -19.01
N ASN A 205 5.29 -4.07 -19.00
CA ASN A 205 4.30 -3.04 -18.71
C ASN A 205 4.55 -2.46 -17.31
N MET A 206 4.64 -3.33 -16.28
CA MET A 206 4.87 -2.93 -14.89
C MET A 206 6.13 -2.07 -14.75
N CYS A 207 7.19 -2.44 -15.47
CA CYS A 207 8.46 -1.75 -15.43
C CYS A 207 8.33 -0.27 -15.79
N LEU A 208 7.60 0.03 -16.87
CA LEU A 208 7.36 1.38 -17.36
C LEU A 208 6.18 2.06 -16.64
N GLN A 209 5.19 1.31 -16.20
CA GLN A 209 4.11 1.82 -15.34
C GLN A 209 4.65 2.41 -14.04
N LEU A 210 5.62 1.74 -13.41
CA LEU A 210 6.27 2.25 -12.20
C LEU A 210 7.08 3.53 -12.48
N ALA A 211 7.72 3.64 -13.64
CA ALA A 211 8.41 4.87 -14.02
C ALA A 211 7.42 6.04 -14.24
N ALA A 212 6.30 5.79 -14.94
CA ALA A 212 5.23 6.78 -15.09
C ALA A 212 4.61 7.17 -13.73
N GLY A 213 4.39 6.18 -12.85
CA GLY A 213 3.93 6.43 -11.49
C GLY A 213 4.88 7.31 -10.69
N MET A 214 6.18 7.07 -10.78
CA MET A 214 7.20 7.92 -10.13
C MET A 214 7.19 9.36 -10.65
N TYR A 215 6.96 9.55 -11.95
CA TYR A 215 6.83 10.89 -12.52
C TYR A 215 5.64 11.61 -11.90
N LEU A 216 4.47 10.97 -11.86
CA LEU A 216 3.25 11.53 -11.26
C LEU A 216 3.43 11.80 -9.76
N GLU A 217 4.11 10.92 -9.01
CA GLU A 217 4.49 11.16 -7.61
C GLU A 217 5.35 12.42 -7.47
N GLY A 218 6.33 12.60 -8.36
CA GLY A 218 7.20 13.77 -8.38
C GLY A 218 6.43 15.06 -8.66
N ALA A 219 5.52 15.03 -9.63
CA ALA A 219 4.66 16.15 -9.98
C ALA A 219 3.72 16.54 -8.82
N LEU A 220 3.12 15.55 -8.13
CA LEU A 220 2.33 15.78 -6.92
C LEU A 220 3.18 16.41 -5.79
N LYS A 221 4.39 15.89 -5.58
CA LYS A 221 5.31 16.44 -4.58
C LYS A 221 5.72 17.88 -4.89
N HIS A 222 5.91 18.20 -6.17
CA HIS A 222 6.26 19.57 -6.62
C HIS A 222 5.18 20.60 -6.24
N ILE A 223 3.91 20.20 -6.23
CA ILE A 223 2.80 21.06 -5.78
C ILE A 223 2.50 20.95 -4.27
N GLY A 224 3.36 20.31 -3.49
CA GLY A 224 3.25 20.20 -2.04
C GLY A 224 2.59 18.93 -1.51
N LEU A 225 2.15 18.00 -2.38
CA LEU A 225 1.54 16.72 -1.99
C LEU A 225 2.57 15.59 -2.09
N ASP A 226 3.35 15.37 -1.04
CA ASP A 226 4.26 14.22 -0.95
C ASP A 226 3.50 12.97 -0.50
N ILE A 227 2.98 12.20 -1.47
CA ILE A 227 2.16 11.00 -1.18
C ILE A 227 2.90 9.93 -0.38
N ARG A 228 4.24 9.89 -0.36
CA ARG A 228 5.01 8.94 0.46
C ARG A 228 4.93 9.25 1.95
N ASN A 229 4.70 10.51 2.29
CA ASN A 229 4.59 11.02 3.66
C ASN A 229 3.21 11.61 3.96
N GLN A 230 2.19 11.30 3.16
CA GLN A 230 0.87 11.91 3.26
C GLN A 230 -0.01 11.28 4.33
N GLN A 231 0.09 9.97 4.57
CA GLN A 231 -0.76 9.27 5.55
C GLN A 231 -0.77 9.92 6.94
N PRO A 232 0.39 10.25 7.57
CA PRO A 232 0.38 10.93 8.86
C PRO A 232 -0.32 12.30 8.84
N LYS A 233 -0.26 13.02 7.71
CA LYS A 233 -0.95 14.30 7.55
C LYS A 233 -2.47 14.11 7.48
N ASN A 234 -2.94 13.12 6.73
CA ASN A 234 -4.36 12.75 6.71
C ASN A 234 -4.86 12.39 8.11
N VAL A 235 -4.13 11.53 8.84
CA VAL A 235 -4.45 11.14 10.22
C VAL A 235 -4.53 12.35 11.14
N ALA A 236 -3.55 13.26 11.09
CA ALA A 236 -3.53 14.48 11.91
C ALA A 236 -4.69 15.42 11.57
N MET A 237 -5.02 15.56 10.27
CA MET A 237 -6.14 16.39 9.83
C MET A 237 -7.50 15.78 10.19
N ALA A 238 -7.67 14.46 10.11
CA ALA A 238 -8.86 13.77 10.58
C ALA A 238 -9.06 13.97 12.09
N LYS A 239 -7.97 13.90 12.91
CA LYS A 239 -8.00 14.21 14.32
C LYS A 239 -8.48 15.63 14.60
N ARG A 240 -7.93 16.63 13.88
CA ARG A 240 -8.35 18.03 13.97
C ARG A 240 -9.82 18.19 13.63
N GLY A 241 -10.26 17.67 12.47
CA GLY A 241 -11.65 17.75 12.04
C GLY A 241 -12.63 17.05 12.96
N SER A 242 -12.18 15.99 13.66
CA SER A 242 -12.97 15.34 14.73
C SER A 242 -13.15 16.24 15.96
N SER A 243 -12.20 17.15 16.24
CA SER A 243 -12.25 18.07 17.38
C SER A 243 -13.01 19.36 17.08
N ASP A 244 -12.80 19.96 15.89
CA ASP A 244 -13.30 21.30 15.56
C ASP A 244 -14.40 21.32 14.49
N GLY A 245 -14.71 20.19 13.87
CA GLY A 245 -15.72 20.09 12.81
C GLY A 245 -15.33 20.80 11.50
N SER A 246 -14.09 21.25 11.34
CA SER A 246 -13.66 22.09 10.21
C SER A 246 -13.59 21.33 8.89
N VAL A 247 -13.27 20.04 8.92
CA VAL A 247 -13.09 19.22 7.71
C VAL A 247 -13.95 17.96 7.74
N ALA A 248 -14.33 17.51 6.55
CA ALA A 248 -14.99 16.25 6.28
C ALA A 248 -13.99 15.24 5.73
N THR A 249 -14.20 13.95 6.02
CA THR A 249 -13.44 12.84 5.46
C THR A 249 -14.31 12.03 4.52
N LEU A 250 -13.78 11.68 3.34
CA LEU A 250 -14.46 10.89 2.32
C LEU A 250 -13.61 9.67 1.97
N ASP A 251 -14.29 8.55 1.74
CA ASP A 251 -13.75 7.31 1.20
C ASP A 251 -14.48 6.96 -0.10
N LEU A 252 -13.81 6.36 -1.07
CA LEU A 252 -14.42 5.95 -2.33
C LEU A 252 -14.57 4.43 -2.41
N LYS A 253 -15.70 3.96 -2.94
CA LYS A 253 -15.91 2.53 -3.20
C LYS A 253 -15.18 2.12 -4.46
N SER A 254 -14.31 1.10 -4.35
CA SER A 254 -13.59 0.52 -5.50
C SER A 254 -12.88 1.57 -6.37
N ALA A 255 -12.28 2.56 -5.74
CA ALA A 255 -11.79 3.77 -6.39
C ALA A 255 -10.88 3.50 -7.59
N SER A 256 -9.92 2.57 -7.47
CA SER A 256 -9.03 2.17 -8.57
C SER A 256 -9.80 1.64 -9.79
N ASP A 257 -10.84 0.85 -9.54
CA ASP A 257 -11.57 0.14 -10.59
C ASP A 257 -12.72 1.00 -11.20
N MET A 258 -13.02 2.15 -10.57
CA MET A 258 -14.01 3.11 -11.07
C MET A 258 -13.43 4.24 -11.94
N ILE A 259 -12.11 4.35 -12.07
CA ILE A 259 -11.49 5.36 -12.94
C ILE A 259 -11.63 4.93 -14.40
N SER A 260 -12.63 5.48 -15.08
CA SER A 260 -12.92 5.17 -16.48
C SER A 260 -11.84 5.73 -17.43
N ILE A 261 -11.68 5.08 -18.57
CA ILE A 261 -10.80 5.58 -19.65
C ILE A 261 -11.25 6.97 -20.10
N ASP A 262 -12.57 7.24 -20.15
CA ASP A 262 -13.10 8.54 -20.60
C ASP A 262 -12.83 9.66 -19.58
N LEU A 263 -12.89 9.38 -18.29
CA LEU A 263 -12.50 10.37 -17.27
C LEU A 263 -11.05 10.76 -17.44
N VAL A 264 -10.17 9.78 -17.64
CA VAL A 264 -8.73 10.04 -17.84
C VAL A 264 -8.50 10.80 -19.14
N ARG A 265 -9.20 10.44 -20.24
CA ARG A 265 -9.15 11.17 -21.52
C ARG A 265 -9.57 12.63 -21.37
N ALA A 266 -10.60 12.89 -20.56
CA ALA A 266 -11.09 14.24 -20.33
C ALA A 266 -10.12 15.10 -19.51
N LEU A 267 -9.45 14.53 -18.53
CA LEU A 267 -8.63 15.27 -17.57
C LEU A 267 -7.14 15.33 -17.95
N MET A 268 -6.58 14.29 -18.56
CA MET A 268 -5.15 14.24 -18.89
C MET A 268 -4.84 14.97 -20.21
N PRO A 269 -3.64 15.58 -20.34
CA PRO A 269 -3.12 15.99 -21.64
C PRO A 269 -3.05 14.80 -22.60
N GLY A 270 -3.25 15.06 -23.92
CA GLY A 270 -3.36 13.99 -24.92
C GLY A 270 -2.16 13.05 -24.94
N GLU A 271 -0.94 13.58 -24.91
CA GLU A 271 0.29 12.76 -24.91
C GLU A 271 0.40 11.86 -23.67
N TRP A 272 0.00 12.34 -22.51
CA TRP A 272 -0.05 11.55 -21.29
C TRP A 272 -1.13 10.47 -21.36
N PHE A 273 -2.31 10.82 -21.87
CA PHE A 273 -3.38 9.84 -22.08
C PHE A 273 -2.91 8.72 -23.01
N ASP A 274 -2.31 9.07 -24.15
CA ASP A 274 -1.78 8.09 -25.12
C ASP A 274 -0.69 7.21 -24.51
N LEU A 275 0.16 7.77 -23.67
CA LEU A 275 1.17 7.00 -22.94
C LEU A 275 0.53 6.00 -21.99
N LEU A 276 -0.41 6.46 -21.14
CA LEU A 276 -1.09 5.58 -20.18
C LEU A 276 -1.84 4.44 -20.91
N MET A 277 -2.45 4.73 -22.06
CA MET A 277 -3.10 3.72 -22.90
C MET A 277 -2.11 2.69 -23.47
N LYS A 278 -0.87 3.08 -23.79
CA LYS A 278 0.19 2.14 -24.21
C LYS A 278 0.71 1.30 -23.05
N LEU A 279 0.76 1.87 -21.85
CA LEU A 279 1.32 1.21 -20.68
C LEU A 279 0.32 0.27 -19.97
N ARG A 280 -1.00 0.53 -20.04
CA ARG A 280 -2.00 -0.30 -19.37
C ARG A 280 -2.14 -1.68 -20.00
N SER A 281 -2.64 -2.64 -19.23
CA SER A 281 -3.18 -3.89 -19.78
C SER A 281 -4.60 -3.64 -20.31
N PRO A 282 -4.87 -3.89 -21.60
CA PRO A 282 -6.21 -3.69 -22.17
C PRO A 282 -7.20 -4.76 -21.72
N THR A 283 -6.71 -5.92 -21.35
CA THR A 283 -7.51 -7.08 -20.93
C THR A 283 -6.96 -7.68 -19.65
N ILE A 284 -7.81 -8.44 -18.97
CA ILE A 284 -7.43 -9.24 -17.80
C ILE A 284 -7.91 -10.67 -17.98
N THR A 285 -7.05 -11.65 -17.68
CA THR A 285 -7.40 -13.06 -17.70
C THR A 285 -7.86 -13.49 -16.30
N ILE A 286 -9.07 -14.03 -16.21
CA ILE A 286 -9.65 -14.59 -14.99
C ILE A 286 -9.38 -16.09 -15.00
N PRO A 287 -8.61 -16.64 -14.03
CA PRO A 287 -8.34 -18.07 -13.97
C PRO A 287 -9.62 -18.89 -13.79
N SER A 288 -9.74 -20.01 -14.50
CA SER A 288 -10.94 -20.89 -14.48
C SER A 288 -11.16 -21.58 -13.13
N ASP A 289 -10.08 -21.87 -12.39
CA ASP A 289 -10.12 -22.57 -11.10
C ASP A 289 -9.68 -21.74 -9.91
N GLY A 290 -9.41 -20.47 -10.13
CA GLY A 290 -8.85 -19.57 -9.12
C GLY A 290 -7.37 -19.87 -8.77
N LYS A 291 -6.75 -20.91 -9.32
CA LYS A 291 -5.37 -21.34 -9.00
C LYS A 291 -4.32 -21.02 -10.08
N GLY A 292 -4.73 -20.59 -11.25
CA GLY A 292 -3.83 -19.80 -12.07
C GLY A 292 -3.03 -20.45 -13.17
N GLU A 293 -3.24 -21.69 -13.59
CA GLU A 293 -2.43 -22.29 -14.68
C GLU A 293 -3.21 -22.56 -15.98
N ASP A 294 -4.54 -22.61 -15.97
CA ASP A 294 -5.35 -22.93 -17.14
C ASP A 294 -5.84 -21.70 -17.90
N ALA A 295 -6.20 -21.91 -19.18
CA ALA A 295 -6.77 -20.90 -20.06
C ALA A 295 -8.04 -20.30 -19.44
N GLY A 296 -7.90 -19.16 -18.76
CA GLY A 296 -8.99 -18.45 -18.14
C GLY A 296 -9.80 -17.63 -19.15
N ILE A 297 -10.89 -17.04 -18.68
CA ILE A 297 -11.72 -16.13 -19.45
C ILE A 297 -11.01 -14.79 -19.58
N GLN A 298 -10.82 -14.32 -20.81
CA GLN A 298 -10.27 -13.00 -21.08
C GLN A 298 -11.39 -11.95 -21.10
N VAL A 299 -11.20 -10.87 -20.35
CA VAL A 299 -12.16 -9.78 -20.20
C VAL A 299 -11.51 -8.46 -20.59
N GLU A 300 -12.17 -7.67 -21.44
CA GLU A 300 -11.76 -6.30 -21.74
C GLU A 300 -11.97 -5.39 -20.54
N LEU A 301 -11.00 -4.51 -20.25
CA LEU A 301 -11.06 -3.57 -19.14
C LEU A 301 -11.54 -2.20 -19.64
N HIS A 302 -12.61 -1.70 -19.02
CA HIS A 302 -13.19 -0.38 -19.27
C HIS A 302 -12.61 0.71 -18.35
N MET A 303 -11.97 0.32 -17.24
CA MET A 303 -11.18 1.23 -16.40
C MET A 303 -9.76 1.41 -16.98
N ILE A 304 -9.12 2.53 -16.68
CA ILE A 304 -7.73 2.82 -17.13
C ILE A 304 -6.72 1.84 -16.56
N SER A 305 -6.92 1.45 -15.31
CA SER A 305 -6.04 0.56 -14.55
C SER A 305 -6.81 -0.04 -13.38
N THR A 306 -6.23 -1.06 -12.78
CA THR A 306 -6.77 -1.76 -11.62
C THR A 306 -5.73 -1.75 -10.49
N MET A 307 -6.11 -2.26 -9.32
CA MET A 307 -5.13 -2.51 -8.27
C MET A 307 -4.05 -3.49 -8.77
N GLY A 308 -2.80 -3.12 -8.64
CA GLY A 308 -1.63 -3.87 -9.12
C GLY A 308 -0.88 -3.19 -10.26
N ASN A 309 -1.49 -2.24 -10.96
CA ASN A 309 -0.82 -1.43 -11.96
C ASN A 309 0.06 -0.35 -11.30
N GLY A 310 1.24 -0.10 -11.85
CA GLY A 310 2.27 0.73 -11.24
C GLY A 310 1.97 2.24 -11.18
N PHE A 311 1.04 2.77 -11.95
CA PHE A 311 0.66 4.19 -11.92
C PHE A 311 -0.71 4.47 -11.32
N THR A 312 -1.49 3.46 -10.96
CA THR A 312 -2.88 3.64 -10.49
C THR A 312 -3.00 4.61 -9.34
N PHE A 313 -2.21 4.43 -8.30
CA PHE A 313 -2.34 5.22 -7.07
C PHE A 313 -1.97 6.70 -7.25
N PRO A 314 -0.79 7.05 -7.83
CA PRO A 314 -0.48 8.45 -8.09
C PRO A 314 -1.38 9.11 -9.13
N LEU A 315 -1.83 8.37 -10.16
CA LEU A 315 -2.80 8.89 -11.13
C LEU A 315 -4.13 9.22 -10.45
N MET A 316 -4.70 8.30 -9.70
CA MET A 316 -5.94 8.52 -8.94
C MET A 316 -5.83 9.75 -8.04
N THR A 317 -4.74 9.86 -7.29
CA THR A 317 -4.49 11.02 -6.41
C THR A 317 -4.47 12.33 -7.21
N LEU A 318 -3.77 12.36 -8.36
CA LEU A 318 -3.69 13.53 -9.23
C LEU A 318 -5.06 13.93 -9.79
N LEU A 319 -5.86 12.96 -10.26
CA LEU A 319 -7.20 13.20 -10.79
C LEU A 319 -8.13 13.78 -9.72
N ILE A 320 -8.09 13.25 -8.49
CA ILE A 320 -8.93 13.75 -7.39
C ILE A 320 -8.51 15.17 -7.00
N VAL A 321 -7.21 15.45 -6.87
CA VAL A 321 -6.71 16.82 -6.61
C VAL A 321 -7.15 17.78 -7.68
N ALA A 322 -7.08 17.37 -8.95
CA ALA A 322 -7.52 18.21 -10.06
C ALA A 322 -9.03 18.47 -10.04
N LEU A 323 -9.85 17.49 -9.68
CA LEU A 323 -11.29 17.67 -9.51
C LEU A 323 -11.60 18.64 -8.35
N ILE A 324 -10.88 18.57 -7.22
CA ILE A 324 -10.99 19.54 -6.11
C ILE A 324 -10.64 20.95 -6.62
N TYR A 325 -9.54 21.07 -7.34
CA TYR A 325 -9.13 22.35 -7.93
C TYR A 325 -10.20 22.89 -8.91
N GLY A 326 -10.66 22.07 -9.84
CA GLY A 326 -11.69 22.44 -10.81
C GLY A 326 -13.00 22.87 -10.14
N PHE A 327 -13.42 22.16 -9.11
CA PHE A 327 -14.58 22.48 -8.29
C PHE A 327 -14.46 23.86 -7.62
N ARG A 328 -13.33 24.14 -6.99
CA ARG A 328 -13.07 25.41 -6.28
C ARG A 328 -12.95 26.58 -7.24
N THR A 329 -12.16 26.44 -8.30
CA THR A 329 -11.94 27.49 -9.29
C THR A 329 -13.23 27.88 -10.01
N THR A 330 -14.09 26.93 -10.30
CA THR A 330 -15.41 27.19 -10.89
C THR A 330 -16.31 28.03 -9.98
N ARG A 331 -16.04 28.03 -8.67
CA ARG A 331 -16.76 28.81 -7.65
C ARG A 331 -16.04 30.10 -7.23
N GLY A 332 -15.04 30.55 -8.00
CA GLY A 332 -14.29 31.76 -7.73
C GLY A 332 -13.09 31.59 -6.80
N GLY A 333 -12.68 30.36 -6.54
CA GLY A 333 -11.43 30.08 -5.82
C GLY A 333 -10.20 30.50 -6.61
N PRO A 334 -9.04 30.70 -5.93
CA PRO A 334 -7.81 31.19 -6.56
C PRO A 334 -7.26 30.18 -7.58
N SER A 335 -6.70 30.71 -8.68
CA SER A 335 -6.08 29.91 -9.72
C SER A 335 -4.75 29.31 -9.27
N LEU A 336 -4.49 28.06 -9.65
CA LEU A 336 -3.27 27.30 -9.39
C LEU A 336 -2.87 27.19 -7.89
N TYR A 337 -3.85 27.24 -7.01
CA TYR A 337 -3.64 27.08 -5.56
C TYR A 337 -4.53 25.96 -5.03
N VAL A 338 -3.94 25.10 -4.21
CA VAL A 338 -4.67 24.11 -3.39
C VAL A 338 -4.39 24.41 -1.93
N ASP A 339 -5.45 24.63 -1.17
CA ASP A 339 -5.34 24.85 0.28
C ASP A 339 -4.98 23.54 1.02
N TRP A 340 -3.69 23.27 1.11
CA TRP A 340 -3.19 22.09 1.83
C TRP A 340 -3.34 22.18 3.35
N ALA A 341 -3.70 23.35 3.90
CA ALA A 341 -4.01 23.47 5.31
C ALA A 341 -5.34 22.80 5.70
N ASN A 342 -6.27 22.73 4.73
CA ASN A 342 -7.61 22.17 4.94
C ASN A 342 -7.96 21.06 3.93
N THR A 343 -6.99 20.60 3.16
CA THR A 343 -7.19 19.57 2.13
C THR A 343 -6.10 18.52 2.23
N CYS A 344 -6.48 17.26 2.27
CA CYS A 344 -5.56 16.14 2.11
C CYS A 344 -6.14 15.13 1.14
N VAL A 345 -5.28 14.54 0.31
CA VAL A 345 -5.65 13.46 -0.61
C VAL A 345 -4.57 12.39 -0.56
N PHE A 346 -4.99 11.15 -0.32
CA PHE A 346 -4.14 9.99 -0.37
C PHE A 346 -4.89 8.84 -1.05
N GLY A 347 -4.81 8.81 -2.37
CA GLY A 347 -5.65 7.90 -3.15
C GLY A 347 -7.13 8.19 -2.96
N ASP A 348 -7.86 7.21 -2.43
CA ASP A 348 -9.28 7.24 -2.10
C ASP A 348 -9.62 7.92 -0.76
N ASP A 349 -8.61 8.13 0.09
CA ASP A 349 -8.75 8.89 1.35
C ASP A 349 -8.69 10.41 1.09
N ILE A 350 -9.81 11.10 1.14
CA ILE A 350 -9.94 12.52 0.81
C ILE A 350 -10.40 13.30 2.05
N ILE A 351 -9.77 14.43 2.31
CA ILE A 351 -10.19 15.38 3.35
C ILE A 351 -10.36 16.76 2.72
N ILE A 352 -11.52 17.38 2.95
CA ILE A 352 -11.87 18.72 2.46
C ILE A 352 -12.63 19.49 3.55
N PRO A 353 -12.75 20.84 3.44
CA PRO A 353 -13.63 21.61 4.31
C PRO A 353 -15.07 21.10 4.31
N VAL A 354 -15.74 21.06 5.48
CA VAL A 354 -17.11 20.54 5.60
C VAL A 354 -18.09 21.25 4.66
N HIS A 355 -17.98 22.56 4.48
CA HIS A 355 -18.89 23.32 3.60
C HIS A 355 -18.77 22.95 2.10
N GLU A 356 -17.70 22.27 1.70
CA GLU A 356 -17.49 21.79 0.33
C GLU A 356 -18.04 20.38 0.10
N TYR A 357 -18.33 19.64 1.18
CA TYR A 357 -18.65 18.21 1.11
C TYR A 357 -19.73 17.86 0.10
N THR A 358 -20.93 18.42 0.27
CA THR A 358 -22.08 18.09 -0.59
C THR A 358 -21.82 18.40 -2.08
N GLY A 359 -21.23 19.59 -2.33
CA GLY A 359 -20.92 19.99 -3.70
C GLY A 359 -19.81 19.15 -4.34
N PHE A 360 -18.83 18.72 -3.57
CA PHE A 360 -17.76 17.87 -4.09
C PHE A 360 -18.20 16.41 -4.28
N VAL A 361 -19.07 15.88 -3.41
CA VAL A 361 -19.71 14.56 -3.63
C VAL A 361 -20.48 14.53 -4.95
N ASP A 362 -21.19 15.60 -5.32
CA ASP A 362 -21.86 15.72 -6.62
C ASP A 362 -20.85 15.68 -7.79
N VAL A 363 -19.72 16.39 -7.67
CA VAL A 363 -18.65 16.36 -8.68
C VAL A 363 -18.07 14.95 -8.83
N LEU A 364 -17.75 14.26 -7.72
CA LEU A 364 -17.22 12.89 -7.76
C LEU A 364 -18.23 11.94 -8.42
N THR A 365 -19.50 12.03 -8.06
CA THR A 365 -20.58 11.19 -8.61
C THR A 365 -20.71 11.41 -10.12
N LYS A 366 -20.73 12.66 -10.57
CA LYS A 366 -20.78 13.02 -11.99
C LYS A 366 -19.52 12.62 -12.75
N ALA A 367 -18.39 12.55 -12.09
CA ALA A 367 -17.15 12.01 -12.64
C ALA A 367 -17.14 10.46 -12.70
N GLY A 368 -18.21 9.79 -12.28
CA GLY A 368 -18.34 8.33 -12.29
C GLY A 368 -17.75 7.64 -11.07
N LEU A 369 -17.30 8.39 -10.05
CA LEU A 369 -16.76 7.84 -8.80
C LEU A 369 -17.87 7.66 -7.76
N VAL A 370 -17.77 6.62 -6.96
CA VAL A 370 -18.79 6.29 -5.95
C VAL A 370 -18.28 6.57 -4.56
N VAL A 371 -18.87 7.54 -3.88
CA VAL A 371 -18.55 7.85 -2.48
C VAL A 371 -19.12 6.77 -1.57
N ASN A 372 -18.30 6.30 -0.65
CA ASN A 372 -18.67 5.33 0.37
C ASN A 372 -19.29 6.05 1.58
N LEU A 373 -20.60 6.23 1.56
CA LEU A 373 -21.30 6.97 2.61
C LEU A 373 -21.14 6.36 4.00
N ASP A 374 -20.92 5.05 4.10
CA ASP A 374 -20.70 4.36 5.38
C ASP A 374 -19.34 4.67 6.02
N LYS A 375 -18.43 5.25 5.21
CA LYS A 375 -17.07 5.62 5.62
C LYS A 375 -16.72 7.07 5.33
N SER A 376 -17.72 7.87 4.99
CA SER A 376 -17.54 9.30 4.74
C SER A 376 -18.27 10.08 5.82
N TYR A 377 -17.58 11.03 6.44
CA TYR A 377 -18.06 11.72 7.62
C TYR A 377 -17.94 13.22 7.46
N CYS A 378 -19.07 13.91 7.39
CA CYS A 378 -19.16 15.37 7.37
C CYS A 378 -19.85 15.92 8.61
N ASP A 379 -20.78 15.14 9.18
CA ASP A 379 -21.55 15.50 10.37
C ASP A 379 -21.01 14.81 11.63
N GLY A 380 -21.39 15.33 12.79
CA GLY A 380 -20.95 14.81 14.07
C GLY A 380 -19.45 14.95 14.30
N ALA A 381 -18.95 14.36 15.37
CA ALA A 381 -17.57 14.48 15.81
C ALA A 381 -16.64 13.34 15.35
N PHE A 382 -17.16 12.35 14.63
CA PHE A 382 -16.34 11.23 14.15
C PHE A 382 -15.66 11.56 12.81
N ARG A 383 -14.37 11.22 12.69
CA ARG A 383 -13.60 11.29 11.44
C ARG A 383 -12.70 10.06 11.32
N GLU A 384 -12.59 9.55 10.09
CA GLU A 384 -11.68 8.45 9.74
C GLU A 384 -10.86 8.83 8.51
N SER A 385 -9.55 8.61 8.51
CA SER A 385 -8.71 8.66 7.30
C SER A 385 -7.41 7.89 7.50
N CYS A 386 -6.97 7.21 6.45
CA CYS A 386 -5.72 6.44 6.43
C CYS A 386 -5.55 5.49 7.63
N GLY A 387 -6.67 4.92 8.11
CA GLY A 387 -6.70 3.97 9.21
C GLY A 387 -6.65 4.57 10.61
N GLY A 388 -6.68 5.91 10.75
CA GLY A 388 -6.86 6.60 12.02
C GLY A 388 -8.33 6.98 12.25
N ASP A 389 -8.90 6.56 13.39
CA ASP A 389 -10.28 6.81 13.78
C ASP A 389 -10.30 7.80 14.96
N PHE A 390 -11.05 8.88 14.86
CA PHE A 390 -11.10 9.92 15.89
C PHE A 390 -12.54 10.29 16.25
N LEU A 391 -12.79 10.51 17.54
CA LEU A 391 -14.06 11.00 18.08
C LEU A 391 -13.79 12.14 19.06
N ASN A 392 -14.31 13.33 18.82
CA ASN A 392 -14.04 14.52 19.63
C ASN A 392 -12.53 14.79 19.84
N GLY A 393 -11.72 14.56 18.81
CA GLY A 393 -10.27 14.71 18.87
C GLY A 393 -9.52 13.57 19.59
N VAL A 394 -10.23 12.60 20.17
CA VAL A 394 -9.65 11.44 20.83
C VAL A 394 -9.43 10.32 19.82
N ASP A 395 -8.27 9.68 19.87
CA ASP A 395 -7.95 8.51 19.04
C ASP A 395 -8.76 7.30 19.54
N VAL A 396 -9.68 6.81 18.71
CA VAL A 396 -10.50 5.61 18.94
C VAL A 396 -10.16 4.49 17.93
N THR A 397 -8.98 4.54 17.36
CA THR A 397 -8.50 3.53 16.41
C THR A 397 -8.39 2.18 17.11
N PRO A 398 -9.01 1.12 16.60
CA PRO A 398 -8.85 -0.22 17.14
C PRO A 398 -7.44 -0.75 16.88
N PHE A 399 -7.00 -1.69 17.72
CA PHE A 399 -5.80 -2.47 17.41
C PHE A 399 -6.06 -3.45 16.25
N TYR A 400 -4.98 -3.96 15.67
CA TYR A 400 -5.07 -4.83 14.49
C TYR A 400 -4.55 -6.23 14.78
N VAL A 401 -5.42 -7.23 14.73
CA VAL A 401 -5.04 -8.64 14.88
C VAL A 401 -5.18 -9.33 13.53
N LYS A 402 -4.07 -9.77 12.97
CA LYS A 402 -4.06 -10.46 11.70
C LYS A 402 -4.13 -11.98 11.87
N SER A 403 -3.32 -12.50 12.78
CA SER A 403 -3.12 -13.93 12.98
C SER A 403 -2.62 -14.18 14.40
N LEU A 404 -2.87 -15.39 14.91
CA LEU A 404 -2.27 -15.97 16.12
C LEU A 404 -1.67 -17.36 15.80
N ALA A 405 -1.34 -17.60 14.54
CA ALA A 405 -0.90 -18.90 14.04
C ALA A 405 0.45 -19.32 14.62
N VAL A 406 1.36 -18.39 14.71
CA VAL A 406 2.76 -18.59 15.15
C VAL A 406 3.14 -17.63 16.26
N GLU A 407 4.17 -17.97 17.01
CA GLU A 407 4.62 -17.18 18.17
C GLU A 407 4.93 -15.71 17.85
N PRO A 408 5.61 -15.35 16.74
CA PRO A 408 5.80 -13.95 16.35
C PRO A 408 4.49 -13.16 16.22
N ASP A 409 3.43 -13.77 15.68
CA ASP A 409 2.12 -13.14 15.59
C ASP A 409 1.54 -12.83 16.98
N VAL A 410 1.75 -13.75 17.94
CA VAL A 410 1.29 -13.59 19.34
C VAL A 410 1.96 -12.40 20.00
N TYR A 411 3.28 -12.24 19.83
CA TYR A 411 4.00 -11.06 20.34
C TYR A 411 3.48 -9.76 19.78
N VAL A 412 3.21 -9.71 18.47
CA VAL A 412 2.61 -8.52 17.85
C VAL A 412 1.27 -8.18 18.48
N VAL A 413 0.41 -9.18 18.71
CA VAL A 413 -0.91 -8.98 19.34
C VAL A 413 -0.78 -8.54 20.80
N ILE A 414 0.12 -9.15 21.59
CA ILE A 414 0.37 -8.73 22.97
C ILE A 414 0.76 -7.26 23.00
N ASN A 415 1.73 -6.83 22.19
CA ASN A 415 2.20 -5.44 22.16
C ASN A 415 1.09 -4.47 21.77
N GLN A 416 0.26 -4.83 20.79
CA GLN A 416 -0.87 -3.99 20.38
C GLN A 416 -1.97 -3.91 21.45
N VAL A 417 -2.33 -5.03 22.06
CA VAL A 417 -3.33 -5.07 23.14
C VAL A 417 -2.85 -4.31 24.36
N MET A 418 -1.58 -4.44 24.76
CA MET A 418 -1.01 -3.67 25.86
C MET A 418 -1.02 -2.17 25.59
N SER A 419 -0.63 -1.76 24.37
CA SER A 419 -0.67 -0.36 23.97
C SER A 419 -2.09 0.20 23.94
N TRP A 420 -3.04 -0.57 23.44
CA TRP A 420 -4.45 -0.21 23.40
C TRP A 420 -5.06 -0.15 24.81
N SER A 421 -4.78 -1.14 25.65
CA SER A 421 -5.18 -1.17 27.06
C SER A 421 -4.69 0.08 27.82
N ALA A 422 -3.43 0.48 27.60
CA ALA A 422 -2.88 1.69 28.20
C ALA A 422 -3.59 2.96 27.73
N ARG A 423 -3.87 3.07 26.44
CA ARG A 423 -4.58 4.22 25.85
C ARG A 423 -6.00 4.36 26.40
N GLU A 424 -6.74 3.25 26.44
CA GLU A 424 -8.12 3.24 26.95
C GLU A 424 -8.17 3.26 28.48
N SER A 425 -7.05 3.07 29.19
CA SER A 425 -6.97 2.90 30.65
C SER A 425 -7.80 1.72 31.17
N ILE A 426 -7.84 0.63 30.41
CA ILE A 426 -8.60 -0.60 30.70
C ILE A 426 -7.61 -1.73 30.98
N PRO A 427 -7.56 -2.31 32.20
CA PRO A 427 -6.71 -3.46 32.49
C PRO A 427 -7.25 -4.73 31.84
N LEU A 428 -6.38 -5.51 31.18
CA LEU A 428 -6.72 -6.72 30.45
C LEU A 428 -5.89 -7.92 30.93
N TYR A 429 -6.06 -8.28 32.18
CA TYR A 429 -5.27 -9.34 32.81
C TYR A 429 -5.57 -10.73 32.25
N THR A 430 -6.85 -11.06 32.07
CA THR A 430 -7.30 -12.37 31.58
C THR A 430 -6.88 -12.58 30.12
N THR A 431 -7.08 -11.56 29.30
CA THR A 431 -6.70 -11.60 27.88
C THR A 431 -5.20 -11.74 27.68
N LEU A 432 -4.39 -11.00 28.46
CA LEU A 432 -2.93 -11.10 28.38
C LEU A 432 -2.40 -12.43 28.93
N ALA A 433 -3.02 -12.97 30.00
CA ALA A 433 -2.72 -14.29 30.51
C ALA A 433 -3.01 -15.38 29.46
N LEU A 434 -4.15 -15.29 28.76
CA LEU A 434 -4.48 -16.18 27.65
C LEU A 434 -3.42 -16.11 26.55
N LEU A 435 -3.08 -14.91 26.06
CA LEU A 435 -2.07 -14.74 25.00
C LEU A 435 -0.70 -15.33 25.43
N ARG A 436 -0.36 -15.18 26.72
CA ARG A 436 0.87 -15.78 27.28
C ARG A 436 0.89 -17.31 27.11
N THR A 437 -0.25 -17.99 27.21
CA THR A 437 -0.31 -19.46 27.04
C THR A 437 0.01 -19.91 25.61
N TYR A 438 -0.04 -18.99 24.65
CA TYR A 438 0.29 -19.30 23.25
C TYR A 438 1.79 -19.16 22.91
N ILE A 439 2.58 -18.74 23.89
CA ILE A 439 4.03 -18.63 23.77
C ILE A 439 4.68 -19.85 24.43
N ASP A 440 5.52 -20.55 23.69
CA ASP A 440 6.25 -21.70 24.18
C ASP A 440 7.47 -21.23 25.00
N GLY A 441 7.57 -21.69 26.26
CA GLY A 441 8.69 -21.37 27.13
C GLY A 441 8.67 -19.98 27.77
N LYS A 442 9.83 -19.33 27.82
CA LYS A 442 9.97 -18.00 28.42
C LYS A 442 9.60 -16.90 27.46
N VAL A 443 8.86 -15.91 27.94
CA VAL A 443 8.56 -14.70 27.18
C VAL A 443 9.84 -13.92 26.90
N HIS A 444 10.01 -13.52 25.65
CA HIS A 444 11.12 -12.65 25.27
C HIS A 444 10.71 -11.21 25.53
N LEU A 445 11.46 -10.52 26.38
CA LEU A 445 11.33 -9.06 26.58
C LEU A 445 12.33 -8.37 25.68
N VAL A 446 11.88 -7.41 24.89
CA VAL A 446 12.70 -6.69 23.92
C VAL A 446 12.53 -5.18 24.02
N PRO A 447 13.57 -4.39 23.73
CA PRO A 447 13.47 -2.94 23.70
C PRO A 447 12.47 -2.44 22.65
N GLU A 448 11.89 -1.27 22.87
CA GLU A 448 10.85 -0.68 22.00
C GLU A 448 11.30 -0.38 20.56
N TRP A 449 12.60 -0.26 20.31
CA TRP A 449 13.12 -0.04 18.94
C TRP A 449 13.22 -1.31 18.09
N LEU A 450 12.98 -2.48 18.66
CA LEU A 450 12.94 -3.74 17.92
C LEU A 450 11.56 -4.00 17.33
N ASN A 451 11.50 -4.90 16.35
CA ASN A 451 10.24 -5.30 15.77
C ASN A 451 9.34 -5.98 16.82
N PRO A 452 8.05 -5.67 16.86
CA PRO A 452 7.11 -6.22 17.83
C PRO A 452 6.87 -7.72 17.72
N ASP A 453 7.36 -8.37 16.67
CA ASP A 453 7.30 -9.82 16.44
C ASP A 453 8.42 -10.59 17.14
N GLN A 454 9.41 -9.89 17.68
CA GLN A 454 10.59 -10.50 18.33
C GLN A 454 10.40 -10.73 19.84
N GLY A 455 9.41 -10.10 20.45
CA GLY A 455 9.12 -10.22 21.87
C GLY A 455 8.16 -9.15 22.38
N VAL A 456 7.91 -9.17 23.68
CA VAL A 456 7.11 -8.13 24.35
C VAL A 456 7.98 -6.87 24.49
N LEU A 457 7.50 -5.77 23.92
CA LEU A 457 8.17 -4.48 23.99
C LEU A 457 8.15 -3.93 25.41
N THR A 458 9.28 -3.54 25.93
CA THR A 458 9.42 -2.97 27.27
C THR A 458 10.24 -1.68 27.25
N SER A 459 9.80 -0.70 28.03
CA SER A 459 10.53 0.54 28.27
C SER A 459 11.74 0.37 29.18
N GLY A 460 11.73 -0.69 30.01
CA GLY A 460 12.88 -1.08 30.82
C GLY A 460 13.84 -1.94 30.00
N CYS A 461 14.98 -1.41 29.60
CA CYS A 461 15.97 -2.23 28.93
C CYS A 461 16.57 -3.23 29.91
N PRO A 462 16.46 -4.54 29.64
CA PRO A 462 17.08 -5.53 30.51
C PRO A 462 18.60 -5.32 30.51
N LYS A 463 19.21 -5.28 31.68
CA LYS A 463 20.69 -5.10 31.87
C LYS A 463 21.55 -6.10 31.07
N ARG A 464 20.94 -7.21 30.63
CA ARG A 464 21.57 -8.24 29.78
C ARG A 464 20.60 -8.58 28.65
N PHE A 465 20.71 -7.86 27.56
CA PHE A 465 19.93 -8.13 26.36
C PHE A 465 20.81 -8.84 25.32
N THR A 466 20.35 -10.00 24.86
CA THR A 466 20.98 -10.73 23.77
C THR A 466 19.98 -10.77 22.62
N TYR A 467 20.32 -10.20 21.48
CA TYR A 467 19.48 -10.28 20.28
C TYR A 467 20.11 -11.24 19.27
N LEU A 468 19.25 -11.84 18.48
CA LEU A 468 19.64 -12.72 17.39
C LEU A 468 19.73 -11.89 16.12
N THR A 469 20.92 -11.76 15.56
CA THR A 469 21.09 -11.21 14.21
C THR A 469 21.08 -12.34 13.20
N LEU A 470 20.26 -12.20 12.17
CA LEU A 470 20.27 -13.08 11.02
C LEU A 470 21.42 -12.63 10.12
N GLU A 471 22.55 -13.32 10.19
CA GLU A 471 23.61 -13.15 9.21
C GLU A 471 23.36 -14.10 8.03
N HIS A 472 23.19 -13.54 6.84
CA HIS A 472 23.23 -14.35 5.64
C HIS A 472 24.62 -14.95 5.50
N GLU A 473 24.73 -16.29 5.47
CA GLU A 473 25.99 -16.91 5.10
C GLU A 473 26.39 -16.38 3.73
N LYS A 474 27.48 -15.61 3.70
CA LYS A 474 28.15 -15.28 2.45
C LYS A 474 28.70 -16.59 1.87
N LYS A 475 27.89 -17.28 1.07
CA LYS A 475 28.45 -18.34 0.25
C LYS A 475 29.34 -17.68 -0.78
N PRO A 476 30.54 -18.22 -1.03
CA PRO A 476 31.31 -17.80 -2.18
C PRO A 476 30.39 -17.91 -3.41
N LEU A 477 30.33 -16.85 -4.21
CA LEU A 477 29.62 -16.86 -5.48
C LEU A 477 30.07 -18.09 -6.26
N PRO A 478 29.14 -18.83 -6.90
CA PRO A 478 29.57 -19.81 -7.90
C PRO A 478 30.49 -19.09 -8.87
N LYS A 479 31.59 -19.73 -9.28
CA LYS A 479 32.57 -19.15 -10.23
C LYS A 479 31.93 -18.57 -11.51
N GLU A 480 30.70 -18.97 -11.80
CA GLU A 480 29.88 -18.53 -12.94
C GLU A 480 28.99 -17.31 -12.65
N ALA A 481 28.89 -16.89 -11.41
CA ALA A 481 28.13 -15.71 -11.01
C ALA A 481 29.13 -14.58 -10.71
N GLU A 482 29.61 -13.92 -11.75
CA GLU A 482 30.32 -12.65 -11.55
C GLU A 482 29.37 -11.61 -10.95
N PRO A 483 29.87 -10.75 -10.06
CA PRO A 483 29.10 -9.68 -9.51
C PRO A 483 28.61 -8.76 -10.64
N PHE A 484 27.32 -8.55 -10.69
CA PHE A 484 26.73 -7.62 -11.62
C PHE A 484 26.82 -6.23 -10.99
N SER A 485 27.82 -5.46 -11.37
CA SER A 485 27.84 -4.04 -11.05
C SER A 485 26.91 -3.34 -12.02
N MET A 486 25.77 -2.84 -11.55
CA MET A 486 24.99 -1.89 -12.35
C MET A 486 25.61 -0.51 -12.24
N PRO A 487 25.85 0.16 -13.38
CA PRO A 487 26.20 1.57 -13.35
C PRO A 487 25.08 2.35 -12.62
N LEU A 488 25.45 3.23 -11.71
CA LEU A 488 24.50 4.11 -10.99
C LEU A 488 23.62 4.93 -11.95
N ALA A 489 24.08 5.17 -13.16
CA ALA A 489 23.34 5.83 -14.21
C ALA A 489 22.13 5.04 -14.75
N CYS A 490 22.02 3.77 -14.45
CA CYS A 490 20.85 2.99 -14.85
C CYS A 490 19.66 3.18 -13.93
N GLY A 491 19.78 4.07 -13.00
CA GLY A 491 18.72 4.58 -12.21
C GLY A 491 17.81 3.54 -11.63
N GLY A 492 18.16 2.61 -11.14
CA GLY A 492 17.34 1.94 -10.57
C GLY A 492 17.28 0.85 -9.92
N TYR A 493 17.19 0.42 -9.52
CA TYR A 493 17.44 -0.68 -9.34
C TYR A 493 17.25 -1.42 -8.38
N PHE A 494 17.41 -0.99 -7.51
CA PHE A 494 17.44 -1.84 -6.42
C PHE A 494 16.31 -1.52 -5.55
N CYS A 495 15.15 -2.17 -5.66
CA CYS A 495 14.29 -2.35 -4.50
C CYS A 495 15.06 -3.17 -3.50
N PRO A 496 15.55 -2.60 -2.40
CA PRO A 496 15.89 -3.40 -1.25
C PRO A 496 14.66 -4.21 -0.93
N SER A 497 14.86 -5.47 -0.58
CA SER A 497 13.85 -6.26 0.09
C SER A 497 13.16 -5.39 1.14
N GLN A 498 11.86 -5.42 1.17
CA GLN A 498 11.04 -4.64 2.09
C GLN A 498 11.67 -4.62 3.49
N GLY A 499 11.99 -3.43 3.99
CA GLY A 499 12.40 -3.19 5.36
C GLY A 499 13.89 -2.96 5.63
N GLY A 500 14.77 -3.03 4.67
CA GLY A 500 16.18 -2.73 4.90
C GLY A 500 16.59 -1.39 4.34
N ARG A 501 17.11 -0.47 5.16
CA ARG A 501 17.97 0.60 4.67
C ARG A 501 19.20 -0.07 4.08
N SER A 502 19.22 -0.27 2.77
CA SER A 502 20.46 -0.61 2.11
C SER A 502 21.35 0.63 2.18
N SER A 503 22.47 0.49 2.84
CA SER A 503 23.58 1.39 2.57
C SER A 503 23.87 1.30 1.08
N VAL A 504 23.77 2.40 0.37
CA VAL A 504 24.06 2.58 -1.06
C VAL A 504 25.56 2.35 -1.32
N GLY A 505 26.18 1.38 -0.65
CA GLY A 505 27.62 1.20 -0.74
C GLY A 505 28.10 0.34 -1.87
N ASP A 506 27.48 -0.77 -2.13
CA ASP A 506 28.24 -1.81 -2.81
C ASP A 506 27.67 -2.33 -4.13
N GLY A 507 26.59 -1.85 -4.67
CA GLY A 507 26.13 -2.12 -6.06
C GLY A 507 26.20 -3.59 -6.56
N LEU A 508 26.40 -4.53 -5.66
CA LEU A 508 26.62 -5.94 -5.98
C LEU A 508 25.34 -6.74 -5.78
N PHE A 509 24.83 -7.33 -6.87
CA PHE A 509 23.72 -8.24 -6.82
C PHE A 509 24.15 -9.67 -6.92
N TYR A 510 23.63 -10.47 -5.98
CA TYR A 510 23.72 -11.90 -6.01
C TYR A 510 22.44 -12.49 -6.54
N VAL A 511 22.48 -13.15 -7.67
CA VAL A 511 21.38 -13.97 -8.16
C VAL A 511 21.65 -15.42 -7.75
N PRO A 512 20.94 -15.98 -6.80
CA PRO A 512 21.09 -17.40 -6.51
C PRO A 512 20.52 -18.20 -7.68
N ARG A 513 21.35 -19.05 -8.28
CA ARG A 513 20.93 -20.01 -9.32
C ARG A 513 20.03 -21.14 -8.80
N SER A 514 19.82 -21.21 -7.51
CA SER A 514 18.95 -22.21 -6.89
C SER A 514 17.89 -21.55 -6.01
N ASN A 515 16.65 -22.01 -6.13
CA ASN A 515 15.50 -21.65 -5.28
C ASN A 515 15.67 -22.03 -3.79
N LYS A 516 16.87 -22.34 -3.35
CA LYS A 516 17.16 -22.58 -1.94
C LYS A 516 17.50 -21.25 -1.29
N LEU A 517 16.67 -20.83 -0.37
CA LEU A 517 16.95 -19.71 0.53
C LEU A 517 18.38 -19.88 1.11
N PRO A 518 19.18 -18.82 1.15
CA PRO A 518 20.49 -18.88 1.79
C PRO A 518 20.31 -19.38 3.21
N ARG A 519 21.21 -20.26 3.66
CA ARG A 519 21.21 -20.70 5.05
C ARG A 519 21.46 -19.49 5.93
N VAL A 520 20.51 -19.24 6.82
CA VAL A 520 20.59 -18.14 7.77
C VAL A 520 21.29 -18.67 9.03
N ARG A 521 22.43 -18.09 9.38
CA ARG A 521 23.04 -18.32 10.69
C ARG A 521 22.46 -17.35 11.69
N VAL A 522 21.96 -17.89 12.76
CA VAL A 522 21.52 -17.10 13.91
C VAL A 522 22.73 -16.84 14.80
N ARG A 523 23.15 -15.58 14.93
CA ARG A 523 24.23 -15.17 15.78
C ARG A 523 23.68 -14.45 17.00
N ARG A 524 24.08 -14.87 18.19
CA ARG A 524 23.82 -14.14 19.43
C ARG A 524 24.81 -12.99 19.54
N SER A 525 24.32 -11.78 19.55
CA SER A 525 25.14 -10.58 19.71
C SER A 525 24.74 -9.82 20.98
N ARG A 526 25.69 -9.23 21.66
CA ARG A 526 25.41 -8.27 22.74
C ARG A 526 25.25 -6.90 22.14
N LEU A 527 24.34 -6.08 22.70
CA LEU A 527 24.24 -4.69 22.32
C LEU A 527 25.60 -3.99 22.58
N PRO A 528 26.08 -3.16 21.63
CA PRO A 528 27.23 -2.32 21.86
C PRO A 528 27.04 -1.45 23.10
N GLN A 529 28.07 -1.26 23.88
CA GLN A 529 28.06 -0.35 25.01
C GLN A 529 27.81 1.07 24.49
N GLY A 530 26.90 1.82 25.09
CA GLY A 530 26.49 3.16 24.61
C GLY A 530 25.30 3.16 23.64
N PHE A 531 24.86 2.03 23.13
CA PHE A 531 23.68 1.96 22.27
C PHE A 531 22.40 2.38 23.00
N LEU A 532 22.41 2.28 24.33
CA LEU A 532 21.29 2.61 25.20
C LEU A 532 21.30 4.06 25.68
N ASP A 533 22.45 4.76 25.59
CA ASP A 533 22.61 6.11 26.12
C ASP A 533 21.87 7.18 25.31
N GLY A 534 21.50 6.87 24.07
CA GLY A 534 20.71 7.73 23.17
C GLY A 534 19.28 7.22 22.93
N TRP A 535 18.84 6.25 23.69
CA TRP A 535 17.51 5.69 23.50
C TRP A 535 16.44 6.61 24.08
N ASP A 536 15.69 7.21 23.17
CA ASP A 536 14.48 7.94 23.49
C ASP A 536 13.30 6.95 23.40
N PRO A 537 12.50 6.71 24.45
CA PRO A 537 11.29 5.92 24.42
C PRO A 537 10.19 6.48 23.48
N GLY A 538 10.51 7.56 22.81
CA GLY A 538 10.02 8.29 21.61
C GLY A 538 8.61 8.26 21.38
N TYR A 539 7.59 7.80 21.45
CA TYR A 539 6.20 8.07 21.07
C TYR A 539 5.15 7.72 22.15
N ARG A 540 5.56 7.18 23.26
CA ARG A 540 4.64 6.87 24.35
C ARG A 540 4.68 7.97 25.40
N SER A 541 3.51 8.41 25.85
CA SER A 541 3.44 9.25 27.03
C SER A 541 4.11 8.52 28.20
N GLN A 542 4.72 9.26 29.14
CA GLN A 542 5.29 8.65 30.35
C GLN A 542 4.26 7.76 31.08
N ARG A 543 2.97 8.13 31.01
CA ARG A 543 1.86 7.37 31.56
C ARG A 543 1.69 6.01 30.86
N ASP A 544 1.76 5.98 29.52
CA ASP A 544 1.60 4.75 28.77
C ASP A 544 2.78 3.80 28.97
N ALA A 545 4.00 4.34 29.03
CA ALA A 545 5.18 3.58 29.34
C ALA A 545 5.14 2.96 30.75
N ALA A 546 4.71 3.72 31.74
CA ALA A 546 4.53 3.23 33.11
C ALA A 546 3.45 2.15 33.20
N TRP A 547 2.34 2.34 32.48
CA TRP A 547 1.25 1.35 32.42
C TRP A 547 1.73 0.05 31.77
N VAL A 548 2.36 0.11 30.61
CA VAL A 548 2.91 -1.07 29.93
C VAL A 548 3.94 -1.78 30.80
N ALA A 549 4.84 -1.04 31.47
CA ALA A 549 5.82 -1.62 32.35
C ALA A 549 5.17 -2.34 33.55
N SER A 550 4.10 -1.76 34.15
CA SER A 550 3.38 -2.38 35.24
C SER A 550 2.66 -3.66 34.79
N MET A 551 2.00 -3.63 33.64
CA MET A 551 1.32 -4.79 33.05
C MET A 551 2.33 -5.91 32.71
N THR A 552 3.47 -5.55 32.14
CA THR A 552 4.54 -6.49 31.84
C THR A 552 5.10 -7.15 33.11
N ALA A 553 5.31 -6.38 34.17
CA ALA A 553 5.80 -6.88 35.45
C ALA A 553 4.79 -7.84 36.13
N ILE A 554 3.50 -7.54 36.04
CA ILE A 554 2.45 -8.35 36.66
C ILE A 554 2.19 -9.64 35.88
N GLN A 555 2.12 -9.56 34.56
CA GLN A 555 1.72 -10.68 33.70
C GLN A 555 2.89 -11.58 33.26
N PHE A 556 4.06 -11.02 33.15
CA PHE A 556 5.24 -11.70 32.60
C PHE A 556 6.40 -11.70 33.60
N SER A 557 6.09 -11.70 34.91
CA SER A 557 7.09 -11.66 35.98
C SER A 557 8.34 -12.48 35.64
N VAL A 558 9.44 -11.80 35.59
CA VAL A 558 10.77 -12.31 35.25
C VAL A 558 11.34 -13.11 36.39
#